data_0733a5b003cd9eec43426dc27b238d64
#
_entry.id   0733a5b003cd9eec43426dc27b238d64
#
_cell.length_a   1.000
_cell.length_b   1.000
_cell.length_c   1.000
_cell.angle_alpha   90.00
_cell.angle_beta   90.00
_cell.angle_gamma   90.00
#
_symmetry.space_group_name_H-M   'P 1'
#
loop_
_entity.id
_entity.type
_entity.pdbx_description
1 polymer ?
#
loop_
_entity_poly.entity_id
_entity_poly.type
_entity_poly.pdbx_seq_one_letter_code
_entity_poly.pdbx_strand_id
1 'polypeptide(L)'
;DVPVLRISAKTGEGFDQLIELLGQTGDFGRRVLDIDYDTYAEGEAELGWLNSSLQLAADEPFDLDELLLDVVTRLAGRLEEQQAEAAHLKVIGLWEGFFGVANLVSSEDRPELSLPSNCQVRTVEMIVNARVACDPEWLEQVVRAEVVGAVDSRGASVEFRQVQSFRPGRPVPTHRFDRGD
;
A
#
# COMPACT_ATOMS: atom_id res chain seq x y z
N ASP A 1 15.29 8.89 -29.71
CA ASP A 1 15.66 8.41 -28.37
C ASP A 1 14.75 9.10 -27.36
N VAL A 2 14.23 8.34 -26.38
CA VAL A 2 13.43 8.88 -25.28
C VAL A 2 14.39 9.17 -24.13
N PRO A 3 14.36 10.36 -23.52
CA PRO A 3 15.19 10.64 -22.36
C PRO A 3 14.81 9.75 -21.19
N VAL A 4 15.79 9.18 -20.50
CA VAL A 4 15.61 8.38 -19.30
C VAL A 4 16.24 9.11 -18.13
N LEU A 5 15.43 9.46 -17.13
CA LEU A 5 15.87 10.08 -15.88
C LEU A 5 15.81 9.08 -14.73
N ARG A 6 16.85 9.11 -13.89
CA ARG A 6 16.81 8.43 -12.59
C ARG A 6 16.41 9.45 -11.55
N ILE A 7 15.33 9.18 -10.84
CA ILE A 7 14.81 10.07 -9.80
C ILE A 7 14.50 9.27 -8.53
N SER A 8 14.61 9.92 -7.40
CA SER A 8 14.21 9.38 -6.10
C SER A 8 13.30 10.37 -5.38
N ALA A 9 12.04 10.03 -5.20
CA ALA A 9 11.11 10.83 -4.43
C ALA A 9 11.53 10.96 -2.94
N LYS A 10 12.24 9.97 -2.41
CA LYS A 10 12.72 9.93 -1.01
C LYS A 10 13.87 10.92 -0.78
N THR A 11 14.81 11.03 -1.72
CA THR A 11 16.03 11.84 -1.57
C THR A 11 15.99 13.17 -2.34
N GLY A 12 15.06 13.33 -3.28
CA GLY A 12 15.01 14.46 -4.21
C GLY A 12 16.02 14.35 -5.35
N GLU A 13 16.78 13.27 -5.44
CA GLU A 13 17.76 13.08 -6.51
C GLU A 13 17.10 13.11 -7.89
N GLY A 14 17.67 13.85 -8.83
CA GLY A 14 17.21 13.96 -10.20
C GLY A 14 15.98 14.87 -10.41
N PHE A 15 15.43 15.50 -9.36
CA PHE A 15 14.25 16.36 -9.48
C PHE A 15 14.50 17.63 -10.28
N ASP A 16 15.69 18.25 -10.16
CA ASP A 16 16.03 19.45 -10.96
C ASP A 16 15.97 19.14 -12.47
N GLN A 17 16.49 17.99 -12.88
CA GLN A 17 16.44 17.54 -14.28
C GLN A 17 15.00 17.23 -14.71
N LEU A 18 14.18 16.64 -13.83
CA LEU A 18 12.77 16.40 -14.11
C LEU A 18 12.00 17.70 -14.32
N ILE A 19 12.21 18.68 -13.44
CA ILE A 19 11.57 20.01 -13.52
C ILE A 19 12.00 20.73 -14.83
N GLU A 20 13.28 20.69 -15.17
CA GLU A 20 13.77 21.25 -16.42
C GLU A 20 13.11 20.58 -17.63
N LEU A 21 12.99 19.24 -17.64
CA LEU A 21 12.35 18.50 -18.72
C LEU A 21 10.85 18.84 -18.83
N LEU A 22 10.15 18.90 -17.71
CA LEU A 22 8.72 19.26 -17.68
C LEU A 22 8.45 20.71 -18.05
N GLY A 23 9.43 21.61 -17.84
CA GLY A 23 9.35 23.03 -18.20
C GLY A 23 9.59 23.29 -19.69
N GLN A 24 10.03 22.31 -20.48
CA GLN A 24 10.26 22.49 -21.89
C GLN A 24 8.96 22.70 -22.65
N THR A 25 8.95 23.69 -23.55
CA THR A 25 7.86 23.91 -24.49
C THR A 25 8.15 23.22 -25.81
N GLY A 26 7.19 22.45 -26.33
CA GLY A 26 7.37 21.72 -27.58
C GLY A 26 6.16 20.86 -27.90
N ASP A 27 6.29 20.09 -28.95
CA ASP A 27 5.24 19.20 -29.43
C ASP A 27 5.44 17.81 -28.78
N PHE A 28 4.85 17.65 -27.58
CA PHE A 28 4.95 16.44 -26.79
C PHE A 28 3.65 15.62 -26.86
N GLY A 29 3.70 14.37 -26.46
CA GLY A 29 2.50 13.52 -26.30
C GLY A 29 1.96 12.92 -27.61
N ARG A 30 2.72 12.93 -28.69
CA ARG A 30 2.31 12.34 -29.98
C ARG A 30 2.13 10.82 -29.95
N ARG A 31 2.68 10.15 -28.95
CA ARG A 31 2.60 8.70 -28.81
C ARG A 31 1.56 8.33 -27.77
N VAL A 32 0.39 7.93 -28.22
CA VAL A 32 -0.63 7.31 -27.35
C VAL A 32 -0.26 5.85 -27.16
N LEU A 33 -0.17 5.40 -25.91
CA LEU A 33 0.09 3.99 -25.60
C LEU A 33 -1.11 3.15 -26.02
N ASP A 34 -0.85 2.11 -26.78
CA ASP A 34 -1.81 1.06 -27.08
C ASP A 34 -1.67 -0.03 -26.01
N ILE A 35 -2.48 0.07 -24.96
CA ILE A 35 -2.43 -0.86 -23.83
C ILE A 35 -3.38 -2.00 -24.12
N ASP A 36 -2.86 -3.23 -24.13
CA ASP A 36 -3.66 -4.43 -24.09
C ASP A 36 -4.25 -4.62 -22.67
N TYR A 37 -5.50 -4.21 -22.53
CA TYR A 37 -6.21 -4.31 -21.26
C TYR A 37 -6.51 -5.75 -20.84
N ASP A 38 -6.48 -6.70 -21.74
CA ASP A 38 -6.68 -8.12 -21.40
C ASP A 38 -5.42 -8.66 -20.72
N THR A 39 -4.24 -8.42 -21.30
CA THR A 39 -2.96 -8.77 -20.66
C THR A 39 -2.78 -8.06 -19.33
N TYR A 40 -3.16 -6.78 -19.22
CA TYR A 40 -3.11 -6.05 -17.95
C TYR A 40 -4.04 -6.67 -16.91
N ALA A 41 -5.29 -6.99 -17.29
CA ALA A 41 -6.28 -7.56 -16.41
C ALA A 41 -5.89 -8.98 -15.92
N GLU A 42 -5.25 -9.78 -16.75
CA GLU A 42 -4.74 -11.11 -16.36
C GLU A 42 -3.70 -10.98 -15.24
N GLY A 43 -2.74 -10.07 -15.37
CA GLY A 43 -1.73 -9.83 -14.32
C GLY A 43 -2.32 -9.33 -13.01
N GLU A 44 -3.28 -8.38 -13.06
CA GLU A 44 -3.94 -7.87 -11.85
C GLU A 44 -4.86 -8.92 -11.19
N ALA A 45 -5.46 -9.82 -11.98
CA ALA A 45 -6.35 -10.87 -11.48
C ALA A 45 -5.61 -11.98 -10.71
N GLU A 46 -4.30 -12.07 -10.80
CA GLU A 46 -3.50 -12.98 -9.97
C GLU A 46 -3.44 -12.51 -8.51
N LEU A 47 -3.60 -11.20 -8.26
CA LEU A 47 -3.49 -10.60 -6.94
C LEU A 47 -4.84 -10.54 -6.23
N GLY A 48 -4.88 -10.98 -4.99
CA GLY A 48 -5.88 -10.59 -4.01
C GLY A 48 -5.62 -9.16 -3.53
N TRP A 49 -6.62 -8.30 -3.62
CA TRP A 49 -6.57 -6.93 -3.13
C TRP A 49 -7.37 -6.80 -1.85
N LEU A 50 -6.77 -6.19 -0.83
CA LEU A 50 -7.46 -5.87 0.42
C LEU A 50 -7.29 -4.40 0.76
N ASN A 51 -8.41 -3.77 1.12
CA ASN A 51 -8.45 -2.46 1.74
C ASN A 51 -9.30 -2.54 3.00
N SER A 52 -8.76 -2.11 4.12
CA SER A 52 -9.53 -2.06 5.36
C SER A 52 -9.26 -0.78 6.14
N SER A 53 -10.29 -0.31 6.83
CA SER A 53 -10.20 0.74 7.84
C SER A 53 -10.67 0.22 9.18
N LEU A 54 -9.93 0.56 10.22
CA LEU A 54 -10.15 0.08 11.58
C LEU A 54 -10.04 1.24 12.56
N GLN A 55 -10.70 1.10 13.71
CA GLN A 55 -10.50 1.97 14.86
C GLN A 55 -9.94 1.15 16.01
N LEU A 56 -8.87 1.65 16.62
CA LEU A 56 -8.26 1.06 17.79
C LEU A 56 -8.47 1.95 19.01
N ALA A 57 -8.63 1.31 20.18
CA ALA A 57 -8.72 2.00 21.45
C ALA A 57 -8.08 1.17 22.57
N ALA A 58 -7.35 1.84 23.46
CA ALA A 58 -6.72 1.27 24.64
C ALA A 58 -6.91 2.16 25.87
N ASP A 59 -6.87 1.55 27.04
CA ASP A 59 -6.90 2.28 28.31
C ASP A 59 -5.56 2.99 28.59
N GLU A 60 -4.44 2.36 28.22
CA GLU A 60 -3.10 2.90 28.36
C GLU A 60 -2.50 3.28 27.00
N PRO A 61 -1.65 4.34 26.95
CA PRO A 61 -0.97 4.71 25.70
C PRO A 61 -0.03 3.61 25.21
N PHE A 62 0.03 3.43 23.90
CA PHE A 62 0.97 2.56 23.23
C PHE A 62 1.70 3.30 22.09
N ASP A 63 2.87 2.79 21.71
CA ASP A 63 3.67 3.33 20.62
C ASP A 63 3.03 2.98 19.26
N LEU A 64 2.68 4.02 18.50
CA LEU A 64 2.02 3.83 17.22
C LEU A 64 2.97 3.21 16.18
N ASP A 65 4.22 3.64 16.16
CA ASP A 65 5.20 3.18 15.19
C ASP A 65 5.57 1.70 15.40
N GLU A 66 5.69 1.29 16.67
CA GLU A 66 5.89 -0.12 17.02
C GLU A 66 4.70 -0.99 16.64
N LEU A 67 3.46 -0.50 16.80
CA LEU A 67 2.27 -1.21 16.36
C LEU A 67 2.25 -1.40 14.85
N LEU A 68 2.48 -0.33 14.08
CA LEU A 68 2.44 -0.39 12.61
C LEU A 68 3.47 -1.38 12.08
N LEU A 69 4.69 -1.34 12.62
CA LEU A 69 5.77 -2.25 12.23
C LEU A 69 5.48 -3.70 12.64
N ASP A 70 4.89 -3.93 13.83
CA ASP A 70 4.49 -5.27 14.30
C ASP A 70 3.44 -5.88 13.36
N VAL A 71 2.40 -5.11 12.99
CA VAL A 71 1.36 -5.59 12.06
C VAL A 71 1.97 -6.01 10.72
N VAL A 72 2.82 -5.16 10.11
CA VAL A 72 3.46 -5.49 8.83
C VAL A 72 4.36 -6.72 8.97
N THR A 73 5.11 -6.81 10.08
CA THR A 73 6.03 -7.94 10.32
C THR A 73 5.27 -9.26 10.47
N ARG A 74 4.17 -9.28 11.23
CA ARG A 74 3.32 -10.46 11.39
C ARG A 74 2.71 -10.90 10.06
N LEU A 75 2.18 -9.94 9.31
CA LEU A 75 1.62 -10.21 7.99
C LEU A 75 2.68 -10.76 7.03
N ALA A 76 3.88 -10.16 6.98
CA ALA A 76 4.99 -10.66 6.17
C ALA A 76 5.34 -12.11 6.49
N GLY A 77 5.43 -12.47 7.79
CA GLY A 77 5.68 -13.84 8.22
C GLY A 77 4.59 -14.83 7.76
N ARG A 78 3.31 -14.43 7.82
CA ARG A 78 2.20 -15.28 7.34
C ARG A 78 2.22 -15.46 5.83
N LEU A 79 2.59 -14.42 5.08
CA LEU A 79 2.73 -14.51 3.62
C LEU A 79 3.88 -15.45 3.24
N GLU A 80 5.01 -15.34 3.93
CA GLU A 80 6.17 -16.21 3.71
C GLU A 80 5.84 -17.69 3.99
N GLU A 81 5.15 -18.00 5.10
CA GLU A 81 4.69 -19.36 5.44
C GLU A 81 3.82 -19.99 4.34
N GLN A 82 3.04 -19.21 3.64
CA GLN A 82 2.16 -19.63 2.55
C GLN A 82 2.79 -19.48 1.16
N GLN A 83 4.04 -19.02 1.08
CA GLN A 83 4.72 -18.72 -0.18
C GLN A 83 3.90 -17.75 -1.07
N ALA A 84 3.15 -16.84 -0.44
CA ALA A 84 2.32 -15.85 -1.12
C ALA A 84 3.14 -14.59 -1.38
N GLU A 85 3.32 -14.23 -2.64
CA GLU A 85 4.10 -13.05 -3.03
C GLU A 85 3.35 -11.76 -2.75
N ALA A 86 3.95 -10.89 -1.94
CA ALA A 86 3.46 -9.55 -1.71
C ALA A 86 3.96 -8.61 -2.81
N ALA A 87 3.03 -8.04 -3.57
CA ALA A 87 3.32 -6.93 -4.48
C ALA A 87 3.22 -5.57 -3.75
N HIS A 88 2.46 -5.51 -2.66
CA HIS A 88 2.31 -4.32 -1.84
C HIS A 88 1.63 -4.66 -0.52
N LEU A 89 2.22 -4.23 0.58
CA LEU A 89 1.60 -4.26 1.90
C LEU A 89 1.93 -2.95 2.61
N LYS A 90 0.90 -2.23 3.06
CA LYS A 90 1.04 -0.95 3.74
C LYS A 90 0.06 -0.84 4.90
N VAL A 91 0.57 -0.37 6.03
CA VAL A 91 -0.23 -0.02 7.20
C VAL A 91 0.00 1.44 7.55
N ILE A 92 -1.09 2.18 7.69
CA ILE A 92 -1.08 3.62 8.00
C ILE A 92 -1.84 3.82 9.30
N GLY A 93 -1.27 4.51 10.24
CA GLY A 93 -1.95 4.99 11.45
C GLY A 93 -2.18 6.50 11.37
N LEU A 94 -3.39 6.94 11.69
CA LEU A 94 -3.81 8.35 11.68
C LEU A 94 -4.29 8.75 13.07
N TRP A 95 -3.71 9.81 13.61
CA TRP A 95 -4.04 10.34 14.92
C TRP A 95 -3.86 11.86 14.97
N GLU A 96 -4.91 12.61 15.25
CA GLU A 96 -4.89 14.07 15.44
C GLU A 96 -4.10 14.88 14.41
N GLY A 97 -4.13 14.46 13.14
CA GLY A 97 -3.39 15.11 12.05
C GLY A 97 -1.96 14.60 11.88
N PHE A 98 -1.47 13.73 12.77
CA PHE A 98 -0.23 12.98 12.60
C PHE A 98 -0.52 11.64 11.94
N PHE A 99 0.47 11.09 11.28
CA PHE A 99 0.38 9.77 10.70
C PHE A 99 1.72 9.07 10.65
N GLY A 100 1.68 7.75 10.82
CA GLY A 100 2.82 6.87 10.62
C GLY A 100 2.54 5.88 9.50
N VAL A 101 3.58 5.38 8.86
CA VAL A 101 3.47 4.41 7.76
C VAL A 101 4.53 3.32 7.89
N ALA A 102 4.08 2.08 7.96
CA ALA A 102 4.92 0.90 7.79
C ALA A 102 4.53 0.14 6.53
N ASN A 103 5.49 -0.44 5.83
CA ASN A 103 5.24 -1.17 4.60
C ASN A 103 6.23 -2.31 4.34
N LEU A 104 5.78 -3.23 3.49
CA LEU A 104 6.58 -4.21 2.77
C LEU A 104 6.38 -3.96 1.28
N VAL A 105 7.44 -3.64 0.56
CA VAL A 105 7.35 -3.29 -0.87
C VAL A 105 7.32 -4.54 -1.75
N SER A 106 8.09 -5.56 -1.39
CA SER A 106 8.10 -6.87 -2.04
C SER A 106 8.40 -7.98 -1.03
N SER A 107 8.15 -9.23 -1.41
CA SER A 107 8.46 -10.40 -0.55
C SER A 107 9.96 -10.57 -0.30
N GLU A 108 10.83 -10.00 -1.11
CA GLU A 108 12.29 -10.04 -0.93
C GLU A 108 12.80 -8.98 0.05
N ASP A 109 11.97 -7.98 0.37
CA ASP A 109 12.30 -6.88 1.27
C ASP A 109 12.01 -7.23 2.74
N ARG A 110 12.41 -6.32 3.62
CA ARG A 110 12.05 -6.38 5.03
C ARG A 110 10.98 -5.35 5.34
N PRO A 111 10.05 -5.66 6.28
CA PRO A 111 9.16 -4.65 6.82
C PRO A 111 9.93 -3.43 7.31
N GLU A 112 9.49 -2.24 6.91
CA GLU A 112 10.11 -0.98 7.32
C GLU A 112 9.08 0.05 7.76
N LEU A 113 9.46 0.87 8.73
CA LEU A 113 8.74 2.09 9.10
C LEU A 113 9.20 3.21 8.15
N SER A 114 8.48 3.38 7.04
CA SER A 114 8.86 4.35 6.01
C SER A 114 8.58 5.81 6.39
N LEU A 115 7.64 6.02 7.32
CA LEU A 115 7.36 7.33 7.89
C LEU A 115 6.99 7.17 9.36
N PRO A 116 7.88 7.54 10.30
CA PRO A 116 7.58 7.49 11.72
C PRO A 116 6.64 8.63 12.14
N SER A 117 5.66 8.29 12.97
CA SER A 117 4.77 9.27 13.64
C SER A 117 5.41 9.87 14.88
N ASN A 118 6.24 9.10 15.56
CA ASN A 118 6.80 9.38 16.89
C ASN A 118 5.71 9.67 17.95
N CYS A 119 4.56 9.01 17.86
CA CYS A 119 3.41 9.25 18.70
C CYS A 119 3.12 8.10 19.67
N GLN A 120 2.74 8.46 20.91
CA GLN A 120 2.09 7.58 21.87
C GLN A 120 0.59 7.86 21.81
N VAL A 121 -0.21 6.83 21.55
CA VAL A 121 -1.65 6.98 21.29
C VAL A 121 -2.48 6.04 22.18
N ARG A 122 -3.71 6.45 22.51
CA ARG A 122 -4.74 5.57 23.10
C ARG A 122 -5.81 5.18 22.09
N THR A 123 -6.00 6.02 21.09
CA THR A 123 -6.94 5.77 20.00
C THR A 123 -6.26 6.11 18.68
N VAL A 124 -6.50 5.31 17.64
CA VAL A 124 -5.96 5.57 16.32
C VAL A 124 -6.89 4.98 15.25
N GLU A 125 -7.06 5.71 14.16
CA GLU A 125 -7.59 5.16 12.93
C GLU A 125 -6.46 4.49 12.17
N MET A 126 -6.65 3.22 11.77
CA MET A 126 -5.64 2.49 11.03
C MET A 126 -6.21 2.00 9.69
N ILE A 127 -5.39 2.07 8.65
CA ILE A 127 -5.70 1.59 7.31
C ILE A 127 -4.70 0.50 6.95
N VAL A 128 -5.21 -0.63 6.45
CA VAL A 128 -4.38 -1.70 5.88
C VAL A 128 -4.72 -1.85 4.41
N ASN A 129 -3.70 -1.74 3.57
CA ASN A 129 -3.79 -2.00 2.13
C ASN A 129 -2.83 -3.14 1.78
N ALA A 130 -3.33 -4.16 1.08
CA ALA A 130 -2.52 -5.28 0.62
C ALA A 130 -2.86 -5.66 -0.82
N ARG A 131 -1.83 -6.06 -1.57
CA ARG A 131 -1.92 -6.71 -2.87
C ARG A 131 -0.98 -7.90 -2.84
N VAL A 132 -1.54 -9.09 -2.87
CA VAL A 132 -0.81 -10.33 -2.62
C VAL A 132 -1.28 -11.41 -3.59
N ALA A 133 -0.36 -12.20 -4.12
CA ALA A 133 -0.67 -13.33 -5.00
C ALA A 133 -1.29 -14.48 -4.17
N CYS A 134 -2.57 -14.32 -3.79
CA CYS A 134 -3.31 -15.30 -2.99
C CYS A 134 -4.83 -15.14 -3.17
N ASP A 135 -5.58 -16.04 -2.53
CA ASP A 135 -7.02 -15.94 -2.44
C ASP A 135 -7.46 -14.75 -1.56
N PRO A 136 -8.40 -13.90 -2.02
CA PRO A 136 -8.86 -12.72 -1.27
C PRO A 136 -9.51 -13.05 0.07
N GLU A 137 -10.24 -14.17 0.18
CA GLU A 137 -10.90 -14.56 1.43
C GLU A 137 -9.86 -14.98 2.47
N TRP A 138 -8.84 -15.71 2.05
CA TRP A 138 -7.71 -16.06 2.89
C TRP A 138 -6.95 -14.81 3.34
N LEU A 139 -6.70 -13.85 2.42
CA LEU A 139 -6.02 -12.60 2.73
C LEU A 139 -6.77 -11.81 3.80
N GLU A 140 -8.10 -11.72 3.71
CA GLU A 140 -8.92 -11.06 4.72
C GLU A 140 -8.82 -11.74 6.08
N GLN A 141 -8.89 -13.07 6.12
CA GLN A 141 -8.78 -13.83 7.36
C GLN A 141 -7.42 -13.61 8.04
N VAL A 142 -6.33 -13.64 7.29
CA VAL A 142 -4.98 -13.40 7.80
C VAL A 142 -4.82 -11.99 8.32
N VAL A 143 -5.25 -10.97 7.55
CA VAL A 143 -5.16 -9.58 7.99
C VAL A 143 -5.94 -9.36 9.28
N ARG A 144 -7.16 -9.90 9.40
CA ARG A 144 -7.95 -9.80 10.63
C ARG A 144 -7.23 -10.46 11.81
N ALA A 145 -6.72 -11.67 11.63
CA ALA A 145 -6.08 -12.41 12.70
C ALA A 145 -4.80 -11.72 13.19
N GLU A 146 -3.94 -11.28 12.29
CA GLU A 146 -2.66 -10.67 12.67
C GLU A 146 -2.83 -9.26 13.24
N VAL A 147 -3.80 -8.49 12.75
CA VAL A 147 -4.16 -7.20 13.36
C VAL A 147 -4.68 -7.40 14.77
N VAL A 148 -5.63 -8.31 14.99
CA VAL A 148 -6.15 -8.62 16.34
C VAL A 148 -5.00 -9.04 17.26
N GLY A 149 -4.12 -9.95 16.82
CA GLY A 149 -3.00 -10.40 17.64
C GLY A 149 -2.02 -9.28 18.00
N ALA A 150 -1.75 -8.34 17.09
CA ALA A 150 -0.90 -7.19 17.35
C ALA A 150 -1.53 -6.20 18.33
N VAL A 151 -2.85 -5.98 18.23
CA VAL A 151 -3.62 -5.07 19.07
C VAL A 151 -3.78 -5.65 20.48
N ASP A 152 -4.15 -6.93 20.60
CA ASP A 152 -4.34 -7.62 21.89
C ASP A 152 -3.05 -7.62 22.73
N SER A 153 -1.88 -7.75 22.09
CA SER A 153 -0.59 -7.71 22.78
C SER A 153 -0.29 -6.37 23.47
N ARG A 154 -1.05 -5.32 23.15
CA ARG A 154 -0.96 -3.97 23.72
C ARG A 154 -2.12 -3.65 24.68
N GLY A 155 -2.98 -4.63 24.97
CA GLY A 155 -4.18 -4.40 25.78
C GLY A 155 -5.18 -3.46 25.12
N ALA A 156 -5.13 -3.35 23.80
CA ALA A 156 -6.05 -2.51 23.03
C ALA A 156 -7.18 -3.35 22.41
N SER A 157 -8.23 -2.67 21.98
CA SER A 157 -9.33 -3.25 21.21
C SER A 157 -9.33 -2.75 19.78
N VAL A 158 -9.86 -3.53 18.85
CA VAL A 158 -9.99 -3.17 17.44
C VAL A 158 -11.42 -3.35 16.95
N GLU A 159 -11.90 -2.34 16.21
CA GLU A 159 -13.14 -2.36 15.46
C GLU A 159 -12.83 -2.25 13.97
N PHE A 160 -13.17 -3.27 13.19
CA PHE A 160 -13.10 -3.22 11.74
C PHE A 160 -14.32 -2.47 11.20
N ARG A 161 -14.12 -1.26 10.69
CA ARG A 161 -15.19 -0.41 10.16
C ARG A 161 -15.55 -0.77 8.73
N GLN A 162 -14.55 -0.99 7.90
CA GLN A 162 -14.71 -1.39 6.52
C GLN A 162 -13.62 -2.40 6.15
N VAL A 163 -14.02 -3.47 5.47
CA VAL A 163 -13.09 -4.42 4.86
C VAL A 163 -13.61 -4.78 3.49
N GLN A 164 -12.75 -4.67 2.49
CA GLN A 164 -13.01 -5.10 1.12
C GLN A 164 -11.84 -5.95 0.68
N SER A 165 -12.11 -7.21 0.37
CA SER A 165 -11.13 -8.12 -0.21
C SER A 165 -11.69 -8.73 -1.48
N PHE A 166 -10.98 -8.58 -2.60
CA PHE A 166 -11.48 -8.95 -3.91
C PHE A 166 -10.35 -9.17 -4.91
N ARG A 167 -10.66 -9.80 -6.04
CA ARG A 167 -9.81 -9.78 -7.23
C ARG A 167 -10.28 -8.65 -8.14
N PRO A 168 -9.38 -7.79 -8.64
CA PRO A 168 -9.77 -6.74 -9.56
C PRO A 168 -10.30 -7.35 -10.87
N GLY A 169 -11.39 -6.79 -11.36
CA GLY A 169 -11.93 -7.14 -12.67
C GLY A 169 -11.21 -6.39 -13.81
N ARG A 170 -11.57 -6.73 -15.05
CA ARG A 170 -11.06 -6.02 -16.22
C ARG A 170 -11.34 -4.51 -16.11
N PRO A 171 -10.33 -3.63 -16.22
CA PRO A 171 -10.55 -2.20 -16.16
C PRO A 171 -11.36 -1.71 -17.37
N VAL A 172 -12.37 -0.86 -17.10
CA VAL A 172 -13.14 -0.17 -18.14
C VAL A 172 -12.73 1.30 -18.07
N PRO A 173 -11.84 1.76 -18.96
CA PRO A 173 -11.41 3.16 -18.94
C PRO A 173 -12.57 4.08 -19.29
N THR A 174 -12.83 5.08 -18.45
CA THR A 174 -13.89 6.08 -18.66
C THR A 174 -13.42 7.22 -19.55
N HIS A 175 -12.13 7.45 -19.66
CA HIS A 175 -11.54 8.49 -20.51
C HIS A 175 -10.36 7.91 -21.28
N ARG A 176 -10.41 8.02 -22.60
CA ARG A 176 -9.31 7.75 -23.50
C ARG A 176 -9.08 8.99 -24.36
N PHE A 177 -7.82 9.36 -24.54
CA PHE A 177 -7.47 10.28 -25.62
C PHE A 177 -7.41 9.45 -26.90
N ASP A 178 -8.29 9.77 -27.85
CA ASP A 178 -8.17 9.22 -29.19
C ASP A 178 -6.87 9.74 -29.83
N ARG A 179 -6.26 8.94 -30.70
CA ARG A 179 -5.12 9.42 -31.50
C ARG A 179 -5.61 10.65 -32.24
N GLY A 180 -5.16 11.83 -31.82
CA GLY A 180 -5.36 13.04 -32.61
C GLY A 180 -4.68 12.86 -33.97
N ASP A 181 -5.41 13.13 -35.03
CA ASP A 181 -4.91 13.17 -36.38
C ASP A 181 -3.79 14.20 -36.57
#